data_42f18571aa40a208f1367a9b9de434d0
#
_entry.id   42f18571aa40a208f1367a9b9de434d0
#
_cell.length_a   1.000
_cell.length_b   1.000
_cell.length_c   1.000
_cell.angle_alpha   90.00
_cell.angle_beta   90.00
_cell.angle_gamma   90.00
#
_symmetry.space_group_name_H-M   'P 1'
#
loop_
_entity.id
_entity.type
_entity.pdbx_description
1 polymer ?
#
loop_
_entity_poly.entity_id
_entity_poly.type
_entity_poly.pdbx_seq_one_letter_code
_entity_poly.pdbx_strand_id
1 'polypeptide(L)'
;MIGPEFPTVLKAATHGDEEAFGRLWRDLQPRLLRYFIVAAPAAAEDLASETWLAVVRGLDRFKGNEPAFRAWMFTIARHEVLDWRRRAARRATEDVPVTGLTNLAAPDDPAATAMQGFSTRAALAVVATLPPDQAEAVALRVVAGLDVDRVAEIMRKRPGTVRVLTHRGLRRLAERLGADARVRGMV
;
A
#
# COMPACT_ATOMS: atom_id res chain seq x y z
N MET A 1 -10.77 9.44 -5.74
CA MET A 1 -10.09 10.76 -5.82
C MET A 1 -11.07 11.84 -5.44
N ILE A 2 -10.64 12.80 -4.59
CA ILE A 2 -11.49 13.92 -4.12
C ILE A 2 -11.63 14.97 -5.23
N GLY A 3 -10.60 15.13 -6.05
CA GLY A 3 -10.62 16.03 -7.20
C GLY A 3 -10.56 17.51 -6.83
N PRO A 4 -11.34 18.39 -7.51
CA PRO A 4 -11.26 19.84 -7.34
C PRO A 4 -11.55 20.33 -5.92
N GLU A 5 -12.32 19.56 -5.15
CA GLU A 5 -12.67 19.89 -3.75
C GLU A 5 -11.54 19.60 -2.76
N PHE A 6 -10.45 18.95 -3.19
CA PHE A 6 -9.37 18.53 -2.30
C PHE A 6 -8.84 19.66 -1.41
N PRO A 7 -8.56 20.89 -1.89
CA PRO A 7 -8.06 21.96 -1.03
C PRO A 7 -9.04 22.34 0.09
N THR A 8 -10.34 22.35 -0.22
CA THR A 8 -11.39 22.68 0.76
C THR A 8 -11.51 21.55 1.80
N VAL A 9 -11.53 20.30 1.35
CA VAL A 9 -11.59 19.12 2.22
C VAL A 9 -10.36 19.05 3.11
N LEU A 10 -9.17 19.24 2.56
CA LEU A 10 -7.93 19.25 3.35
C LEU A 10 -7.95 20.33 4.41
N LYS A 11 -8.36 21.55 4.06
CA LYS A 11 -8.46 22.66 5.01
C LYS A 11 -9.46 22.36 6.15
N ALA A 12 -10.64 21.84 5.84
CA ALA A 12 -11.62 21.46 6.85
C ALA A 12 -11.09 20.35 7.76
N ALA A 13 -10.49 19.30 7.20
CA ALA A 13 -9.89 18.21 7.96
C ALA A 13 -8.76 18.70 8.91
N THR A 14 -7.95 19.67 8.48
CA THR A 14 -6.91 20.30 9.31
C THR A 14 -7.51 21.04 10.52
N HIS A 15 -8.75 21.53 10.42
CA HIS A 15 -9.46 22.19 11.53
C HIS A 15 -10.32 21.23 12.37
N GLY A 16 -10.16 19.91 12.17
CA GLY A 16 -10.84 18.90 12.97
C GLY A 16 -12.23 18.51 12.45
N ASP A 17 -12.59 18.86 11.22
CA ASP A 17 -13.84 18.40 10.61
C ASP A 17 -13.77 16.90 10.32
N GLU A 18 -14.58 16.12 11.04
CA GLU A 18 -14.60 14.65 10.97
C GLU A 18 -15.07 14.15 9.60
N GLU A 19 -16.05 14.81 8.97
CA GLU A 19 -16.56 14.39 7.66
C GLU A 19 -15.50 14.63 6.57
N ALA A 20 -14.83 15.78 6.61
CA ALA A 20 -13.74 16.09 5.70
C ALA A 20 -12.57 15.10 5.86
N PHE A 21 -12.19 14.76 7.09
CA PHE A 21 -11.20 13.73 7.35
C PHE A 21 -11.68 12.35 6.88
N GLY A 22 -12.93 12.00 7.13
CA GLY A 22 -13.56 10.78 6.64
C GLY A 22 -13.54 10.64 5.11
N ARG A 23 -13.65 11.75 4.37
CA ARG A 23 -13.50 11.77 2.90
C ARG A 23 -12.05 11.41 2.48
N LEU A 24 -11.04 11.98 3.14
CA LEU A 24 -9.62 11.64 2.91
C LEU A 24 -9.37 10.17 3.21
N TRP A 25 -9.89 9.69 4.33
CA TRP A 25 -9.73 8.31 4.78
C TRP A 25 -10.38 7.32 3.79
N ARG A 26 -11.64 7.54 3.40
CA ARG A 26 -12.38 6.67 2.47
C ARG A 26 -11.70 6.55 1.10
N ASP A 27 -11.06 7.62 0.61
CA ASP A 27 -10.31 7.57 -0.66
C ASP A 27 -8.98 6.81 -0.55
N LEU A 28 -8.26 6.98 0.55
CA LEU A 28 -6.87 6.52 0.65
C LEU A 28 -6.68 5.22 1.43
N GLN A 29 -7.53 4.92 2.41
CA GLN A 29 -7.42 3.70 3.22
C GLN A 29 -7.39 2.40 2.38
N PRO A 30 -8.25 2.20 1.37
CA PRO A 30 -8.18 0.98 0.57
C PRO A 30 -6.87 0.84 -0.20
N ARG A 31 -6.28 1.96 -0.66
CA ARG A 31 -4.99 1.95 -1.38
C ARG A 31 -3.84 1.69 -0.43
N LEU A 32 -3.90 2.27 0.76
CA LEU A 32 -2.91 2.10 1.82
C LEU A 32 -2.86 0.64 2.29
N LEU A 33 -4.01 0.04 2.59
CA LEU A 33 -4.10 -1.37 2.97
C LEU A 33 -3.56 -2.30 1.88
N ARG A 34 -3.94 -2.09 0.62
CA ARG A 34 -3.42 -2.90 -0.49
C ARG A 34 -1.90 -2.79 -0.63
N TYR A 35 -1.33 -1.60 -0.42
CA TYR A 35 0.10 -1.42 -0.39
C TYR A 35 0.76 -2.24 0.72
N PHE A 36 0.22 -2.20 1.93
CA PHE A 36 0.76 -2.96 3.07
C PHE A 36 0.57 -4.46 2.92
N ILE A 37 -0.53 -4.94 2.32
CA ILE A 37 -0.71 -6.36 1.99
C ILE A 37 0.43 -6.86 1.08
N VAL A 38 0.94 -6.02 0.18
CA VAL A 38 2.11 -6.37 -0.65
C VAL A 38 3.42 -6.23 0.12
N ALA A 39 3.60 -5.15 0.87
CA ALA A 39 4.89 -4.77 1.47
C ALA A 39 5.18 -5.46 2.81
N ALA A 40 4.15 -5.71 3.63
CA ALA A 40 4.23 -6.27 4.98
C ALA A 40 2.91 -6.95 5.37
N PRO A 41 2.52 -8.08 4.74
CA PRO A 41 1.19 -8.68 4.89
C PRO A 41 0.82 -9.03 6.33
N ALA A 42 1.82 -9.42 7.16
CA ALA A 42 1.61 -9.80 8.57
C ALA A 42 1.33 -8.59 9.50
N ALA A 43 1.52 -7.36 9.02
CA ALA A 43 1.35 -6.14 9.83
C ALA A 43 0.56 -5.05 9.07
N ALA A 44 -0.23 -5.45 8.06
CA ALA A 44 -0.83 -4.50 7.13
C ALA A 44 -1.78 -3.50 7.82
N GLU A 45 -2.62 -3.96 8.73
CA GLU A 45 -3.60 -3.12 9.43
C GLU A 45 -2.94 -2.24 10.50
N ASP A 46 -1.98 -2.78 11.24
CA ASP A 46 -1.23 -2.03 12.24
C ASP A 46 -0.45 -0.89 11.59
N LEU A 47 0.27 -1.18 10.49
CA LEU A 47 1.03 -0.17 9.75
C LEU A 47 0.13 0.87 9.08
N ALA A 48 -1.07 0.50 8.65
CA ALA A 48 -2.06 1.45 8.14
C ALA A 48 -2.52 2.41 9.25
N SER A 49 -2.80 1.90 10.43
CA SER A 49 -3.18 2.69 11.60
C SER A 49 -2.06 3.65 12.02
N GLU A 50 -0.81 3.17 12.13
CA GLU A 50 0.35 4.02 12.44
C GLU A 50 0.58 5.10 11.38
N THR A 51 0.40 4.77 10.09
CA THR A 51 0.48 5.76 9.01
C THR A 51 -0.55 6.85 9.17
N TRP A 52 -1.81 6.52 9.49
CA TRP A 52 -2.86 7.53 9.70
C TRP A 52 -2.58 8.38 10.92
N LEU A 53 -2.08 7.81 12.01
CA LEU A 53 -1.66 8.59 13.18
C LEU A 53 -0.54 9.59 12.82
N ALA A 54 0.42 9.16 12.00
CA ALA A 54 1.48 10.05 11.52
C ALA A 54 0.93 11.14 10.57
N VAL A 55 -0.02 10.80 9.70
CA VAL A 55 -0.71 11.76 8.83
C VAL A 55 -1.44 12.81 9.66
N VAL A 56 -2.22 12.41 10.66
CA VAL A 56 -2.95 13.35 11.54
C VAL A 56 -1.99 14.29 12.25
N ARG A 57 -0.88 13.78 12.79
CA ARG A 57 0.14 14.61 13.45
C ARG A 57 0.85 15.60 12.53
N GLY A 58 0.87 15.33 11.24
CA GLY A 58 1.54 16.19 10.26
C GLY A 58 0.61 16.99 9.35
N LEU A 59 -0.71 16.81 9.49
CA LEU A 59 -1.71 17.34 8.57
C LEU A 59 -1.69 18.87 8.51
N ASP A 60 -1.49 19.53 9.63
CA ASP A 60 -1.41 21.00 9.79
C ASP A 60 -0.22 21.62 9.04
N ARG A 61 0.85 20.84 8.86
CA ARG A 61 2.08 21.28 8.19
C ARG A 61 2.11 20.93 6.72
N PHE A 62 1.21 20.03 6.28
CA PHE A 62 1.17 19.64 4.90
C PHE A 62 0.70 20.80 4.00
N LYS A 63 1.46 21.05 2.91
CA LYS A 63 1.12 22.02 1.87
C LYS A 63 1.29 21.34 0.52
N GLY A 64 0.21 21.30 -0.25
CA GLY A 64 0.25 20.69 -1.58
C GLY A 64 -1.13 20.33 -2.12
N ASN A 65 -1.13 19.79 -3.32
CA ASN A 65 -2.32 19.27 -3.98
C ASN A 65 -2.56 17.78 -3.65
N GLU A 66 -3.66 17.23 -4.14
CA GLU A 66 -4.04 15.82 -3.89
C GLU A 66 -2.95 14.80 -4.30
N PRO A 67 -2.32 14.89 -5.50
CA PRO A 67 -1.19 14.02 -5.84
C PRO A 67 -0.01 14.12 -4.86
N ALA A 68 0.32 15.33 -4.39
CA ALA A 68 1.38 15.53 -3.41
C ALA A 68 1.00 14.95 -2.04
N PHE A 69 -0.26 15.08 -1.62
CA PHE A 69 -0.76 14.49 -0.38
C PHE A 69 -0.64 12.96 -0.40
N ARG A 70 -1.04 12.35 -1.50
CA ARG A 70 -0.89 10.91 -1.70
C ARG A 70 0.57 10.49 -1.63
N ALA A 71 1.47 11.17 -2.34
CA ALA A 71 2.89 10.87 -2.31
C ALA A 71 3.48 11.01 -0.90
N TRP A 72 3.09 12.06 -0.16
CA TRP A 72 3.50 12.27 1.22
C TRP A 72 3.03 11.15 2.15
N MET A 73 1.76 10.73 2.06
CA MET A 73 1.23 9.59 2.82
C MET A 73 2.00 8.30 2.52
N PHE A 74 2.28 7.99 1.25
CA PHE A 74 3.02 6.78 0.89
C PHE A 74 4.52 6.87 1.24
N THR A 75 5.07 8.06 1.40
CA THR A 75 6.40 8.25 1.99
C THR A 75 6.41 7.82 3.46
N ILE A 76 5.39 8.23 4.22
CA ILE A 76 5.20 7.81 5.62
C ILE A 76 5.02 6.29 5.67
N ALA A 77 4.09 5.75 4.88
CA ALA A 77 3.81 4.31 4.82
C ALA A 77 5.06 3.47 4.55
N ARG A 78 5.92 3.93 3.65
CA ARG A 78 7.19 3.26 3.37
C ARG A 78 8.14 3.31 4.57
N HIS A 79 8.21 4.41 5.28
CA HIS A 79 9.03 4.50 6.50
C HIS A 79 8.54 3.50 7.54
N GLU A 80 7.23 3.36 7.75
CA GLU A 80 6.66 2.37 8.67
C GLU A 80 7.05 0.93 8.27
N VAL A 81 7.01 0.58 6.97
CA VAL A 81 7.47 -0.73 6.49
C VAL A 81 8.95 -0.97 6.79
N LEU A 82 9.80 0.03 6.52
CA LEU A 82 11.24 -0.10 6.76
C LEU A 82 11.55 -0.23 8.24
N ASP A 83 10.87 0.49 9.11
CA ASP A 83 11.01 0.40 10.55
C ASP A 83 10.50 -0.92 11.11
N TRP A 84 9.36 -1.40 10.62
CA TRP A 84 8.84 -2.71 10.96
C TRP A 84 9.83 -3.83 10.57
N ARG A 85 10.37 -3.81 9.36
CA ARG A 85 11.39 -4.77 8.90
C ARG A 85 12.64 -4.73 9.77
N ARG A 86 13.12 -3.55 10.14
CA ARG A 86 14.27 -3.39 11.05
C ARG A 86 13.99 -3.99 12.43
N ARG A 87 12.79 -3.74 12.98
CA ARG A 87 12.38 -4.33 14.26
C ARG A 87 12.25 -5.85 14.17
N ALA A 88 11.70 -6.38 13.10
CA ALA A 88 11.57 -7.82 12.86
C ALA A 88 12.96 -8.50 12.75
N ALA A 89 13.89 -7.90 12.01
CA ALA A 89 15.24 -8.42 11.86
C ALA A 89 15.99 -8.47 13.20
N ARG A 90 15.87 -7.44 14.05
CA ARG A 90 16.47 -7.43 15.40
C ARG A 90 15.91 -8.56 16.26
N ARG A 91 14.59 -8.72 16.30
CA ARG A 91 13.94 -9.81 17.06
C ARG A 91 14.38 -11.19 16.60
N ALA A 92 14.56 -11.39 15.31
CA ALA A 92 15.05 -12.67 14.76
C ALA A 92 16.51 -12.98 15.14
N THR A 93 17.30 -11.95 15.49
CA THR A 93 18.70 -12.11 15.95
C THR A 93 18.78 -12.37 17.47
N GLU A 94 17.74 -12.03 18.23
CA GLU A 94 17.68 -12.16 19.68
C GLU A 94 17.06 -13.49 20.17
N ASP A 95 16.92 -14.50 19.30
CA ASP A 95 16.41 -15.87 19.58
C ASP A 95 15.16 -15.94 20.48
N VAL A 96 14.18 -15.07 20.25
CA VAL A 96 12.87 -15.18 20.90
C VAL A 96 11.92 -15.93 19.96
N PRO A 97 11.36 -17.10 20.36
CA PRO A 97 10.39 -17.82 19.54
C PRO A 97 9.15 -16.97 19.34
N VAL A 98 8.91 -16.50 18.12
CA VAL A 98 7.68 -15.81 17.77
C VAL A 98 6.60 -16.86 17.50
N THR A 99 5.88 -17.25 18.53
CA THR A 99 4.57 -17.88 18.39
C THR A 99 3.55 -16.76 18.08
N GLY A 100 3.15 -16.66 16.82
CA GLY A 100 2.17 -15.66 16.42
C GLY A 100 1.87 -15.67 14.93
N LEU A 101 1.45 -16.82 14.40
CA LEU A 101 0.66 -16.86 13.17
C LEU A 101 -0.77 -16.40 13.53
N THR A 102 -1.00 -15.11 13.54
CA THR A 102 -2.36 -14.58 13.63
C THR A 102 -3.00 -14.72 12.27
N ASN A 103 -3.90 -15.67 12.15
CA ASN A 103 -4.85 -15.81 11.07
C ASN A 103 -5.72 -14.55 11.08
N LEU A 104 -5.48 -13.62 10.17
CA LEU A 104 -6.31 -12.44 10.03
C LEU A 104 -7.65 -12.84 9.41
N ALA A 105 -8.65 -12.99 10.26
CA ALA A 105 -10.05 -13.03 9.87
C ALA A 105 -10.40 -11.70 9.17
N ALA A 106 -11.06 -11.79 8.01
CA ALA A 106 -11.58 -10.63 7.32
C ALA A 106 -12.71 -10.00 8.16
N PRO A 107 -12.80 -8.65 8.23
CA PRO A 107 -14.02 -8.02 8.71
C PRO A 107 -15.17 -8.31 7.74
N ASP A 108 -16.32 -8.61 8.30
CA ASP A 108 -17.58 -8.94 7.63
C ASP A 108 -18.01 -7.83 6.66
N ASP A 109 -18.27 -8.24 5.40
CA ASP A 109 -19.23 -7.57 4.54
C ASP A 109 -19.76 -8.56 3.49
N PRO A 110 -21.10 -8.51 3.11
CA PRO A 110 -21.79 -9.69 2.58
C PRO A 110 -21.48 -10.00 1.12
N ALA A 111 -21.48 -11.25 0.84
CA ALA A 111 -21.46 -12.08 -0.40
C ALA A 111 -20.90 -11.51 -1.73
N ALA A 112 -21.25 -10.33 -2.19
CA ALA A 112 -20.75 -9.78 -3.46
C ALA A 112 -19.39 -9.05 -3.28
N THR A 113 -19.19 -8.38 -2.15
CA THR A 113 -17.94 -7.72 -1.75
C THR A 113 -16.87 -8.75 -1.37
N ALA A 114 -17.27 -9.87 -0.78
CA ALA A 114 -16.36 -10.96 -0.42
C ALA A 114 -15.68 -11.58 -1.65
N MET A 115 -16.39 -11.85 -2.73
CA MET A 115 -15.81 -12.44 -3.95
C MET A 115 -14.82 -11.49 -4.64
N GLN A 116 -15.11 -10.18 -4.69
CA GLN A 116 -14.18 -9.17 -5.19
C GLN A 116 -12.99 -8.98 -4.23
N GLY A 117 -13.21 -9.04 -2.92
CA GLY A 117 -12.18 -8.96 -1.89
C GLY A 117 -11.22 -10.14 -1.96
N PHE A 118 -11.70 -11.37 -2.14
CA PHE A 118 -10.88 -12.56 -2.34
C PHE A 118 -10.04 -12.47 -3.62
N SER A 119 -10.61 -12.03 -4.74
CA SER A 119 -9.90 -11.83 -6.00
C SER A 119 -8.81 -10.76 -5.88
N THR A 120 -9.11 -9.64 -5.22
CA THR A 120 -8.13 -8.56 -4.99
C THR A 120 -6.99 -9.02 -4.07
N ARG A 121 -7.31 -9.70 -2.97
CA ARG A 121 -6.30 -10.21 -2.02
C ARG A 121 -5.40 -11.27 -2.67
N ALA A 122 -5.96 -12.17 -3.46
CA ALA A 122 -5.20 -13.16 -4.23
C ALA A 122 -4.26 -12.46 -5.24
N ALA A 123 -4.74 -11.45 -5.96
CA ALA A 123 -3.90 -10.68 -6.89
C ALA A 123 -2.75 -9.96 -6.16
N LEU A 124 -3.00 -9.35 -5.00
CA LEU A 124 -1.97 -8.69 -4.19
C LEU A 124 -0.95 -9.70 -3.63
N ALA A 125 -1.39 -10.91 -3.25
CA ALA A 125 -0.49 -11.98 -2.82
C ALA A 125 0.47 -12.39 -3.95
N VAL A 126 0.01 -12.44 -5.20
CA VAL A 126 0.88 -12.69 -6.36
C VAL A 126 1.89 -11.55 -6.54
N VAL A 127 1.48 -10.29 -6.36
CA VAL A 127 2.43 -9.15 -6.40
C VAL A 127 3.49 -9.27 -5.29
N ALA A 128 3.11 -9.70 -4.08
CA ALA A 128 4.02 -9.89 -2.96
C ALA A 128 5.10 -10.97 -3.21
N THR A 129 4.89 -11.88 -4.18
CA THR A 129 5.90 -12.89 -4.56
C THR A 129 6.99 -12.35 -5.50
N LEU A 130 6.89 -11.13 -5.98
CA LEU A 130 7.92 -10.50 -6.80
C LEU A 130 9.17 -10.18 -5.95
N PRO A 131 10.35 -10.02 -6.58
CA PRO A 131 11.51 -9.45 -5.91
C PRO A 131 11.13 -8.12 -5.22
N PRO A 132 11.64 -7.85 -4.02
CA PRO A 132 11.16 -6.74 -3.16
C PRO A 132 11.03 -5.39 -3.86
N ASP A 133 12.07 -4.97 -4.58
CA ASP A 133 12.06 -3.70 -5.32
C ASP A 133 11.01 -3.66 -6.45
N GLN A 134 10.73 -4.80 -7.09
CA GLN A 134 9.71 -4.88 -8.13
C GLN A 134 8.29 -4.87 -7.53
N ALA A 135 8.08 -5.59 -6.44
CA ALA A 135 6.83 -5.58 -5.70
C ALA A 135 6.49 -4.16 -5.22
N GLU A 136 7.47 -3.47 -4.62
CA GLU A 136 7.30 -2.10 -4.14
C GLU A 136 7.01 -1.12 -5.29
N ALA A 137 7.76 -1.20 -6.40
CA ALA A 137 7.53 -0.34 -7.56
C ALA A 137 6.14 -0.55 -8.17
N VAL A 138 5.69 -1.80 -8.30
CA VAL A 138 4.35 -2.14 -8.79
C VAL A 138 3.28 -1.65 -7.81
N ALA A 139 3.45 -1.88 -6.51
CA ALA A 139 2.48 -1.43 -5.50
C ALA A 139 2.33 0.10 -5.49
N LEU A 140 3.42 0.85 -5.51
CA LEU A 140 3.37 2.32 -5.53
C LEU A 140 2.81 2.87 -6.86
N ARG A 141 3.19 2.28 -8.01
CA ARG A 141 2.74 2.74 -9.32
C ARG A 141 1.29 2.39 -9.63
N VAL A 142 0.90 1.14 -9.37
CA VAL A 142 -0.40 0.59 -9.81
C VAL A 142 -1.43 0.69 -8.70
N VAL A 143 -1.09 0.27 -7.47
CA VAL A 143 -2.05 0.23 -6.36
C VAL A 143 -2.24 1.61 -5.74
N ALA A 144 -1.14 2.31 -5.43
CA ALA A 144 -1.20 3.67 -4.89
C ALA A 144 -1.52 4.73 -5.95
N GLY A 145 -1.28 4.43 -7.24
CA GLY A 145 -1.56 5.33 -8.36
C GLY A 145 -0.63 6.55 -8.41
N LEU A 146 0.63 6.39 -7.98
CA LEU A 146 1.64 7.45 -8.01
C LEU A 146 2.33 7.51 -9.38
N ASP A 147 2.76 8.69 -9.81
CA ASP A 147 3.61 8.87 -10.98
C ASP A 147 5.04 8.34 -10.76
N VAL A 148 5.81 8.22 -11.85
CA VAL A 148 7.16 7.65 -11.79
C VAL A 148 8.10 8.47 -10.93
N ASP A 149 7.99 9.79 -11.00
CA ASP A 149 8.92 10.69 -10.32
C ASP A 149 8.69 10.66 -8.81
N ARG A 150 7.43 10.65 -8.39
CA ARG A 150 7.06 10.46 -6.97
C ARG A 150 7.49 9.11 -6.42
N VAL A 151 7.33 8.04 -7.19
CA VAL A 151 7.82 6.71 -6.78
C VAL A 151 9.34 6.69 -6.70
N ALA A 152 10.04 7.38 -7.61
CA ALA A 152 11.49 7.51 -7.58
C ALA A 152 11.99 8.24 -6.30
N GLU A 153 11.33 9.33 -5.93
CA GLU A 153 11.57 10.04 -4.67
C GLU A 153 11.35 9.12 -3.45
N ILE A 154 10.19 8.46 -3.37
CA ILE A 154 9.82 7.56 -2.28
C ILE A 154 10.82 6.40 -2.16
N MET A 155 11.13 5.72 -3.25
CA MET A 155 12.06 4.58 -3.27
C MET A 155 13.54 4.99 -3.21
N ARG A 156 13.87 6.27 -3.31
CA ARG A 156 15.22 6.82 -3.44
C ARG A 156 15.99 6.18 -4.60
N LYS A 157 15.32 6.06 -5.75
CA LYS A 157 15.85 5.49 -6.98
C LYS A 157 15.70 6.50 -8.13
N ARG A 158 16.40 6.27 -9.24
CA ARG A 158 16.24 7.09 -10.45
C ARG A 158 14.92 6.75 -11.15
N PRO A 159 14.22 7.71 -11.79
CA PRO A 159 12.98 7.46 -12.52
C PRO A 159 13.08 6.33 -13.56
N GLY A 160 14.21 6.25 -14.28
CA GLY A 160 14.49 5.17 -15.23
C GLY A 160 14.52 3.79 -14.54
N THR A 161 15.10 3.71 -13.34
CA THR A 161 15.12 2.46 -12.55
C THR A 161 13.70 2.04 -12.15
N VAL A 162 12.87 2.99 -11.72
CA VAL A 162 11.47 2.71 -11.38
C VAL A 162 10.69 2.17 -12.57
N ARG A 163 10.86 2.78 -13.77
CA ARG A 163 10.21 2.27 -15.01
C ARG A 163 10.61 0.82 -15.29
N VAL A 164 11.89 0.51 -15.18
CA VAL A 164 12.42 -0.86 -15.40
C VAL A 164 11.89 -1.84 -14.36
N LEU A 165 11.87 -1.47 -13.07
CA LEU A 165 11.35 -2.32 -12.00
C LEU A 165 9.87 -2.61 -12.19
N THR A 166 9.06 -1.57 -12.48
CA THR A 166 7.63 -1.71 -12.74
C THR A 166 7.38 -2.61 -13.95
N HIS A 167 8.05 -2.35 -15.07
CA HIS A 167 7.89 -3.16 -16.29
C HIS A 167 8.26 -4.63 -16.05
N ARG A 168 9.40 -4.90 -15.42
CA ARG A 168 9.84 -6.28 -15.11
C ARG A 168 8.88 -6.97 -14.15
N GLY A 169 8.37 -6.25 -13.14
CA GLY A 169 7.38 -6.77 -12.21
C GLY A 169 6.08 -7.17 -12.92
N LEU A 170 5.52 -6.25 -13.73
CA LEU A 170 4.29 -6.51 -14.48
C LEU A 170 4.45 -7.66 -15.50
N ARG A 171 5.59 -7.73 -16.18
CA ARG A 171 5.88 -8.85 -17.10
C ARG A 171 5.89 -10.19 -16.36
N ARG A 172 6.57 -10.30 -15.22
CA ARG A 172 6.58 -11.52 -14.41
C ARG A 172 5.20 -11.91 -13.90
N LEU A 173 4.36 -10.94 -13.54
CA LEU A 173 2.97 -11.20 -13.16
C LEU A 173 2.17 -11.76 -14.34
N ALA A 174 2.30 -11.17 -15.54
CA ALA A 174 1.63 -11.64 -16.73
C ALA A 174 2.05 -13.08 -17.11
N GLU A 175 3.35 -13.38 -17.02
CA GLU A 175 3.88 -14.74 -17.25
C GLU A 175 3.28 -15.77 -16.27
N ARG A 176 3.17 -15.42 -14.98
CA ARG A 176 2.58 -16.31 -13.95
C ARG A 176 1.08 -16.52 -14.16
N LEU A 177 0.34 -15.45 -14.36
CA LEU A 177 -1.12 -15.51 -14.59
C LEU A 177 -1.46 -16.26 -15.87
N GLY A 178 -0.64 -16.11 -16.92
CA GLY A 178 -0.78 -16.84 -18.16
C GLY A 178 -0.46 -18.34 -18.02
N ALA A 179 0.47 -18.71 -17.15
CA ALA A 179 0.77 -20.10 -16.83
C ALA A 179 -0.38 -20.74 -16.03
N ASP A 180 -0.90 -20.06 -15.00
CA ASP A 180 -2.02 -20.55 -14.19
C ASP A 180 -3.31 -20.71 -15.01
N ALA A 181 -3.58 -19.80 -15.96
CA ALA A 181 -4.73 -19.91 -16.84
C ALA A 181 -4.65 -21.13 -17.76
N ARG A 182 -3.45 -21.46 -18.26
CA ARG A 182 -3.23 -22.68 -19.09
C ARG A 182 -3.45 -23.96 -18.30
N VAL A 183 -2.96 -24.02 -17.05
CA VAL A 183 -3.15 -25.19 -16.17
C VAL A 183 -4.63 -25.39 -15.84
N ARG A 184 -5.38 -24.33 -15.56
CA ARG A 184 -6.83 -24.41 -15.27
C ARG A 184 -7.69 -24.74 -16.50
N GLY A 185 -7.23 -24.42 -17.70
CA GLY A 185 -7.92 -24.74 -18.95
C GLY A 185 -7.65 -26.16 -19.46
N MET A 186 -6.79 -26.94 -18.80
CA MET A 186 -6.46 -28.33 -19.15
C MET A 186 -7.14 -29.36 -18.23
N VAL A 187 -8.00 -28.94 -17.32
CA VAL A 187 -8.89 -29.74 -16.49
C VAL A 187 -10.34 -29.43 -16.87
#